data_8e9ca947636ba2d039348f2dfcceedc0
#
_entry.id   8e9ca947636ba2d039348f2dfcceedc0
#
_cell.length_a   1.000
_cell.length_b   1.000
_cell.length_c   1.000
_cell.angle_alpha   90.00
_cell.angle_beta   90.00
_cell.angle_gamma   90.00
#
_symmetry.space_group_name_H-M   'P 1'
#
loop_
_entity.id
_entity.type
_entity.pdbx_description
1 polymer ?
#
loop_
_entity_poly.entity_id
_entity_poly.type
_entity_poly.pdbx_seq_one_letter_code
_entity_poly.pdbx_strand_id
1 'polypeptide(L)'
;MQAARAIYLVLDMQNDLVHAEGPNGKSPLGEQVRKRELLVKTARAIKKAREAGVLVGFVRVGFTAGYPECPPNSPVFSAAPANGLFKLGAWGTEIHPDLEQREGDIQVTKHRVSPFYATGLEAALRARNVTKIYCSGVSTQAVVQATVRDGHDRDYEMIVLEDLSCAHSDQEHENSMGSLARFCKVEKSDTVTFTNP
;
A
#
# COMPACT_ATOMS: atom_id res chain seq x y z
N MET A 1 -18.80 -21.81 10.66
CA MET A 1 -18.20 -20.48 10.44
C MET A 1 -16.98 -20.66 9.57
N GLN A 2 -16.75 -19.79 8.59
CA GLN A 2 -15.53 -19.81 7.78
C GLN A 2 -14.34 -19.45 8.67
N ALA A 3 -13.18 -20.13 8.49
CA ALA A 3 -11.97 -19.83 9.27
C ALA A 3 -11.52 -18.38 9.06
N ALA A 4 -10.97 -17.77 10.10
CA ALA A 4 -10.37 -16.44 10.02
C ALA A 4 -9.20 -16.44 9.02
N ARG A 5 -8.99 -15.33 8.33
CA ARG A 5 -7.97 -15.21 7.28
C ARG A 5 -7.10 -13.97 7.47
N ALA A 6 -5.94 -14.02 6.86
CA ALA A 6 -5.07 -12.87 6.72
C ALA A 6 -5.00 -12.39 5.27
N ILE A 7 -4.60 -11.12 5.11
CA ILE A 7 -4.28 -10.52 3.81
C ILE A 7 -2.95 -9.75 3.90
N TYR A 8 -2.20 -9.74 2.81
CA TYR A 8 -1.09 -8.81 2.61
C TYR A 8 -1.51 -7.73 1.63
N LEU A 9 -1.60 -6.48 2.10
CA LEU A 9 -1.93 -5.29 1.32
C LEU A 9 -0.66 -4.57 0.86
N VAL A 10 -0.48 -4.50 -0.44
CA VAL A 10 0.58 -3.74 -1.12
C VAL A 10 0.02 -2.36 -1.47
N LEU A 11 0.56 -1.32 -0.84
CA LEU A 11 -0.02 0.01 -0.84
C LEU A 11 0.70 0.95 -1.81
N ASP A 12 -0.02 1.44 -2.81
CA ASP A 12 0.37 2.48 -3.77
C ASP A 12 1.68 2.21 -4.54
N MET A 13 2.05 0.94 -4.71
CA MET A 13 3.21 0.57 -5.53
C MET A 13 2.87 0.56 -7.02
N GLN A 14 2.37 1.70 -7.51
CA GLN A 14 1.99 1.98 -8.89
C GLN A 14 3.09 2.77 -9.63
N ASN A 15 3.09 2.74 -10.95
CA ASN A 15 4.18 3.30 -11.75
C ASN A 15 4.43 4.79 -11.52
N ASP A 16 3.41 5.61 -11.29
CA ASP A 16 3.56 7.04 -10.96
C ASP A 16 4.44 7.26 -9.73
N LEU A 17 4.48 6.31 -8.79
CA LEU A 17 5.15 6.46 -7.50
C LEU A 17 6.47 5.71 -7.38
N VAL A 18 6.58 4.51 -7.97
CA VAL A 18 7.75 3.64 -7.71
C VAL A 18 8.56 3.24 -8.94
N HIS A 19 8.03 3.46 -10.16
CA HIS A 19 8.76 3.10 -11.38
C HIS A 19 9.90 4.09 -11.64
N ALA A 20 11.07 3.59 -12.02
CA ALA A 20 12.28 4.40 -12.23
C ALA A 20 12.09 5.47 -13.33
N GLU A 21 11.28 5.18 -14.33
CA GLU A 21 10.92 6.10 -15.43
C GLU A 21 9.66 6.91 -15.14
N GLY A 22 8.99 6.63 -14.03
CA GLY A 22 7.80 7.36 -13.60
C GLY A 22 8.12 8.75 -13.06
N PRO A 23 7.09 9.59 -12.84
CA PRO A 23 7.25 10.97 -12.37
C PRO A 23 8.05 11.09 -11.07
N ASN A 24 7.91 10.13 -10.18
CA ASN A 24 8.64 10.06 -8.92
C ASN A 24 9.96 9.27 -8.99
N GLY A 25 10.33 8.70 -10.12
CA GLY A 25 11.53 7.86 -10.25
C GLY A 25 12.83 8.57 -9.89
N LYS A 26 12.94 9.87 -10.14
CA LYS A 26 14.10 10.73 -9.80
C LYS A 26 13.88 11.57 -8.55
N SER A 27 12.74 11.41 -7.86
CA SER A 27 12.46 12.12 -6.61
C SER A 27 13.15 11.43 -5.43
N PRO A 28 13.21 12.08 -4.25
CA PRO A 28 13.69 11.45 -3.03
C PRO A 28 12.97 10.13 -2.71
N LEU A 29 11.66 10.02 -3.01
CA LEU A 29 10.92 8.77 -2.86
C LEU A 29 11.48 7.68 -3.78
N GLY A 30 11.71 7.97 -5.07
CA GLY A 30 12.29 7.03 -6.04
C GLY A 30 13.70 6.58 -5.65
N GLU A 31 14.50 7.46 -5.05
CA GLU A 31 15.81 7.12 -4.50
C GLU A 31 15.68 6.10 -3.35
N GLN A 32 14.75 6.32 -2.43
CA GLN A 32 14.49 5.41 -1.32
C GLN A 32 13.96 4.05 -1.80
N VAL A 33 13.08 4.02 -2.81
CA VAL A 33 12.60 2.78 -3.44
C VAL A 33 13.77 1.94 -3.94
N ARG A 34 14.72 2.55 -4.67
CA ARG A 34 15.91 1.87 -5.19
C ARG A 34 16.88 1.46 -4.07
N LYS A 35 17.23 2.39 -3.17
CA LYS A 35 18.16 2.16 -2.05
C LYS A 35 17.74 0.96 -1.18
N ARG A 36 16.45 0.81 -0.96
CA ARG A 36 15.88 -0.25 -0.12
C ARG A 36 15.57 -1.52 -0.90
N GLU A 37 15.79 -1.56 -2.22
CA GLU A 37 15.41 -2.66 -3.11
C GLU A 37 13.92 -3.02 -2.96
N LEU A 38 13.09 -2.01 -2.79
CA LEU A 38 11.71 -2.15 -2.32
C LEU A 38 10.89 -3.11 -3.19
N LEU A 39 10.95 -2.95 -4.52
CA LEU A 39 10.17 -3.77 -5.46
C LEU A 39 10.56 -5.25 -5.40
N VAL A 40 11.87 -5.54 -5.44
CA VAL A 40 12.39 -6.92 -5.40
C VAL A 40 12.01 -7.62 -4.10
N LYS A 41 12.17 -6.93 -2.97
CA LYS A 41 11.81 -7.49 -1.65
C LYS A 41 10.30 -7.67 -1.53
N THR A 42 9.49 -6.71 -2.01
CA THR A 42 8.02 -6.81 -1.99
C THR A 42 7.55 -7.98 -2.86
N ALA A 43 8.10 -8.19 -4.04
CA ALA A 43 7.77 -9.35 -4.89
C ALA A 43 8.04 -10.68 -4.17
N ARG A 44 9.17 -10.79 -3.46
CA ARG A 44 9.48 -11.97 -2.63
C ARG A 44 8.47 -12.16 -1.49
N ALA A 45 8.08 -11.08 -0.82
CA ALA A 45 7.08 -11.14 0.25
C ALA A 45 5.69 -11.54 -0.27
N ILE A 46 5.28 -11.03 -1.42
CA ILE A 46 4.03 -11.44 -2.10
C ILE A 46 4.05 -12.95 -2.37
N LYS A 47 5.17 -13.48 -2.89
CA LYS A 47 5.32 -14.92 -3.14
C LYS A 47 5.19 -15.72 -1.83
N LYS A 48 5.91 -15.32 -0.76
CA LYS A 48 5.82 -15.97 0.55
C LYS A 48 4.38 -15.95 1.12
N ALA A 49 3.69 -14.81 1.00
CA ALA A 49 2.31 -14.67 1.46
C ALA A 49 1.36 -15.64 0.72
N ARG A 50 1.48 -15.74 -0.60
CA ARG A 50 0.71 -16.68 -1.42
C ARG A 50 1.00 -18.15 -1.06
N GLU A 51 2.27 -18.52 -0.88
CA GLU A 51 2.69 -19.87 -0.47
C GLU A 51 2.11 -20.25 0.91
N ALA A 52 1.94 -19.27 1.80
CA ALA A 52 1.31 -19.44 3.11
C ALA A 52 -0.24 -19.42 3.07
N GLY A 53 -0.85 -19.30 1.90
CA GLY A 53 -2.31 -19.22 1.75
C GLY A 53 -2.91 -17.89 2.23
N VAL A 54 -2.09 -16.87 2.47
CA VAL A 54 -2.50 -15.51 2.81
C VAL A 54 -2.99 -14.81 1.55
N LEU A 55 -4.13 -14.12 1.65
CA LEU A 55 -4.68 -13.34 0.53
C LEU A 55 -3.70 -12.20 0.16
N VAL A 56 -3.72 -11.79 -1.10
CA VAL A 56 -2.97 -10.63 -1.56
C VAL A 56 -3.94 -9.58 -2.08
N GLY A 57 -3.66 -8.32 -1.78
CA GLY A 57 -4.42 -7.19 -2.27
C GLY A 57 -3.51 -6.03 -2.65
N PHE A 58 -3.88 -5.34 -3.73
CA PHE A 58 -3.18 -4.16 -4.24
C PHE A 58 -4.07 -2.94 -4.09
N VAL A 59 -3.51 -1.92 -3.49
CA VAL A 59 -4.14 -0.60 -3.36
C VAL A 59 -3.43 0.37 -4.30
N ARG A 60 -4.20 1.16 -5.02
CA ARG A 60 -3.68 2.27 -5.84
C ARG A 60 -4.49 3.53 -5.60
N VAL A 61 -3.85 4.68 -5.68
CA VAL A 61 -4.54 5.96 -5.79
C VAL A 61 -4.83 6.25 -7.26
N GLY A 62 -6.04 6.71 -7.56
CA GLY A 62 -6.42 7.05 -8.92
C GLY A 62 -7.63 7.96 -8.99
N PHE A 63 -7.73 8.74 -10.06
CA PHE A 63 -8.85 9.63 -10.36
C PHE A 63 -9.37 9.35 -11.77
N THR A 64 -10.67 9.46 -11.99
CA THR A 64 -11.26 9.31 -13.31
C THR A 64 -10.90 10.49 -14.23
N ALA A 65 -11.16 10.36 -15.51
CA ALA A 65 -10.86 11.42 -16.47
C ALA A 65 -11.55 12.74 -16.06
N GLY A 66 -10.80 13.84 -16.07
CA GLY A 66 -11.27 15.14 -15.57
C GLY A 66 -11.09 15.34 -14.07
N TYR A 67 -10.64 14.34 -13.33
CA TYR A 67 -10.33 14.42 -11.88
C TYR A 67 -11.47 14.89 -10.97
N PRO A 68 -12.73 14.47 -11.19
CA PRO A 68 -13.86 14.96 -10.40
C PRO A 68 -13.75 14.57 -8.90
N GLU A 69 -13.03 13.48 -8.57
CA GLU A 69 -12.84 13.04 -7.19
C GLU A 69 -11.63 13.71 -6.51
N CYS A 70 -10.78 14.42 -7.28
CA CYS A 70 -9.55 15.01 -6.74
C CYS A 70 -9.89 16.26 -5.92
N PRO A 71 -9.55 16.30 -4.61
CA PRO A 71 -9.88 17.43 -3.75
C PRO A 71 -8.95 18.62 -4.06
N PRO A 72 -9.50 19.77 -4.48
CA PRO A 72 -8.69 20.92 -4.92
C PRO A 72 -7.92 21.59 -3.78
N ASN A 73 -8.32 21.37 -2.54
CA ASN A 73 -7.69 21.92 -1.33
C ASN A 73 -6.74 20.95 -0.63
N SER A 74 -6.48 19.77 -1.22
CA SER A 74 -5.58 18.78 -0.62
C SER A 74 -4.13 19.08 -0.93
N PRO A 75 -3.25 19.31 0.05
CA PRO A 75 -1.82 19.44 -0.20
C PRO A 75 -1.19 18.20 -0.88
N VAL A 76 -1.81 17.02 -0.68
CA VAL A 76 -1.32 15.75 -1.25
C VAL A 76 -1.74 15.57 -2.71
N PHE A 77 -2.95 15.97 -3.09
CA PHE A 77 -3.54 15.61 -4.37
C PHE A 77 -3.81 16.77 -5.32
N SER A 78 -3.89 18.02 -4.83
CA SER A 78 -4.33 19.16 -5.63
C SER A 78 -3.49 19.43 -6.88
N ALA A 79 -2.23 19.02 -6.88
CA ALA A 79 -1.33 19.14 -8.03
C ALA A 79 -1.48 17.99 -9.06
N ALA A 80 -2.21 16.92 -8.75
CA ALA A 80 -2.32 15.77 -9.63
C ALA A 80 -2.92 16.09 -11.01
N PRO A 81 -4.02 16.87 -11.13
CA PRO A 81 -4.58 17.21 -12.43
C PRO A 81 -3.61 17.97 -13.34
N ALA A 82 -2.89 18.95 -12.80
CA ALA A 82 -1.94 19.76 -13.58
C ALA A 82 -0.74 18.94 -14.06
N ASN A 83 -0.36 17.91 -13.33
CA ASN A 83 0.79 17.05 -13.66
C ASN A 83 0.38 15.73 -14.33
N GLY A 84 -0.92 15.50 -14.59
CA GLY A 84 -1.43 14.29 -15.20
C GLY A 84 -1.24 13.01 -14.35
N LEU A 85 -1.01 13.17 -13.03
CA LEU A 85 -0.75 12.07 -12.11
C LEU A 85 -2.04 11.34 -11.72
N PHE A 86 -1.91 10.06 -11.43
CA PHE A 86 -2.99 9.22 -10.89
C PHE A 86 -4.24 9.17 -11.77
N LYS A 87 -4.10 9.35 -13.08
CA LYS A 87 -5.21 9.25 -14.03
C LYS A 87 -5.52 7.77 -14.30
N LEU A 88 -6.70 7.31 -13.90
CA LEU A 88 -7.14 5.93 -14.14
C LEU A 88 -7.16 5.58 -15.63
N GLY A 89 -6.68 4.37 -15.94
CA GLY A 89 -6.51 3.89 -17.32
C GLY A 89 -5.21 4.34 -17.98
N ALA A 90 -4.40 5.20 -17.33
CA ALA A 90 -3.05 5.51 -17.76
C ALA A 90 -2.02 4.59 -17.08
N TRP A 91 -0.90 4.37 -17.76
CA TRP A 91 0.22 3.56 -17.29
C TRP A 91 0.67 3.90 -15.86
N GLY A 92 0.61 5.17 -15.46
CA GLY A 92 1.01 5.63 -14.14
C GLY A 92 0.20 5.02 -12.98
N THR A 93 -1.05 4.63 -13.23
CA THR A 93 -1.91 4.00 -12.23
C THR A 93 -1.87 2.47 -12.22
N GLU A 94 -1.11 1.86 -13.13
CA GLU A 94 -0.90 0.42 -13.12
C GLU A 94 0.05 0.05 -11.98
N ILE A 95 -0.19 -1.09 -11.34
CA ILE A 95 0.72 -1.66 -10.35
C ILE A 95 2.03 -2.00 -11.06
N HIS A 96 3.16 -1.76 -10.39
CA HIS A 96 4.48 -2.04 -10.96
C HIS A 96 4.58 -3.51 -11.42
N PRO A 97 5.02 -3.77 -12.66
CA PRO A 97 4.97 -5.13 -13.26
C PRO A 97 5.73 -6.19 -12.46
N ASP A 98 6.84 -5.82 -11.80
CA ASP A 98 7.62 -6.75 -10.99
C ASP A 98 6.85 -7.34 -9.79
N LEU A 99 5.70 -6.77 -9.43
CA LEU A 99 4.89 -7.24 -8.31
C LEU A 99 3.89 -8.33 -8.68
N GLU A 100 3.83 -8.71 -9.96
CA GLU A 100 3.03 -9.83 -10.48
C GLU A 100 1.60 -9.88 -9.94
N GLN A 101 0.86 -8.78 -10.10
CA GLN A 101 -0.58 -8.77 -9.79
C GLN A 101 -1.29 -9.87 -10.59
N ARG A 102 -2.14 -10.64 -9.93
CA ARG A 102 -2.83 -11.81 -10.53
C ARG A 102 -4.34 -11.61 -10.53
N GLU A 103 -4.99 -12.33 -11.42
CA GLU A 103 -6.44 -12.51 -11.34
C GLU A 103 -6.80 -13.17 -10.01
N GLY A 104 -7.82 -12.62 -9.32
CA GLY A 104 -8.22 -13.07 -7.98
C GLY A 104 -7.60 -12.30 -6.82
N ASP A 105 -6.52 -11.52 -7.04
CA ASP A 105 -6.03 -10.58 -6.03
C ASP A 105 -7.06 -9.47 -5.79
N ILE A 106 -7.17 -9.01 -4.53
CA ILE A 106 -8.07 -7.89 -4.21
C ILE A 106 -7.49 -6.60 -4.79
N GLN A 107 -8.30 -5.88 -5.56
CA GLN A 107 -7.91 -4.59 -6.13
C GLN A 107 -8.72 -3.47 -5.52
N VAL A 108 -8.03 -2.46 -5.01
CA VAL A 108 -8.65 -1.28 -4.40
C VAL A 108 -8.14 -0.02 -5.07
N THR A 109 -9.05 0.74 -5.65
CA THR A 109 -8.77 2.11 -6.10
C THR A 109 -9.33 3.08 -5.08
N LYS A 110 -8.50 4.00 -4.62
CA LYS A 110 -8.86 5.03 -3.64
C LYS A 110 -8.64 6.44 -4.19
N HIS A 111 -9.41 7.39 -3.67
CA HIS A 111 -9.33 8.81 -4.01
C HIS A 111 -8.85 9.66 -2.82
N ARG A 112 -8.46 9.01 -1.72
CA ARG A 112 -7.95 9.63 -0.49
C ARG A 112 -6.74 8.85 0.01
N VAL A 113 -6.14 9.29 1.10
CA VAL A 113 -4.91 8.66 1.63
C VAL A 113 -5.19 7.25 2.15
N SER A 114 -6.23 7.10 2.97
CA SER A 114 -6.62 5.80 3.51
C SER A 114 -7.32 4.92 2.47
N PRO A 115 -6.96 3.62 2.37
CA PRO A 115 -7.66 2.67 1.52
C PRO A 115 -9.03 2.25 2.07
N PHE A 116 -9.33 2.55 3.33
CA PHE A 116 -10.64 2.27 3.92
C PHE A 116 -11.66 3.38 3.62
N TYR A 117 -11.19 4.61 3.37
CA TYR A 117 -12.09 5.74 3.17
C TYR A 117 -12.79 5.69 1.82
N ALA A 118 -14.11 5.53 1.84
CA ALA A 118 -14.99 5.53 0.68
C ALA A 118 -14.57 4.55 -0.44
N THR A 119 -14.11 3.34 -0.03
CA THR A 119 -13.76 2.23 -0.94
C THR A 119 -14.52 0.97 -0.57
N GLY A 120 -14.42 -0.05 -1.44
CA GLY A 120 -14.96 -1.39 -1.17
C GLY A 120 -14.05 -2.27 -0.31
N LEU A 121 -12.91 -1.78 0.21
CA LEU A 121 -11.93 -2.62 0.91
C LEU A 121 -12.54 -3.33 2.11
N GLU A 122 -13.18 -2.61 3.02
CA GLU A 122 -13.71 -3.22 4.24
C GLU A 122 -14.77 -4.28 3.93
N ALA A 123 -15.67 -4.02 2.98
CA ALA A 123 -16.66 -4.99 2.54
C ALA A 123 -15.99 -6.27 1.99
N ALA A 124 -14.92 -6.12 1.19
CA ALA A 124 -14.16 -7.24 0.65
C ALA A 124 -13.44 -8.05 1.73
N LEU A 125 -12.89 -7.39 2.75
CA LEU A 125 -12.21 -8.04 3.88
C LEU A 125 -13.22 -8.81 4.75
N ARG A 126 -14.33 -8.19 5.12
CA ARG A 126 -15.40 -8.81 5.94
C ARG A 126 -16.01 -10.03 5.24
N ALA A 127 -16.31 -9.92 3.93
CA ALA A 127 -16.85 -11.02 3.14
C ALA A 127 -15.92 -12.26 3.08
N ARG A 128 -14.61 -12.05 3.31
CA ARG A 128 -13.59 -13.12 3.32
C ARG A 128 -13.14 -13.52 4.71
N ASN A 129 -13.82 -13.02 5.75
CA ASN A 129 -13.48 -13.24 7.16
C ASN A 129 -12.03 -12.88 7.50
N VAL A 130 -11.51 -11.79 6.92
CA VAL A 130 -10.18 -11.28 7.24
C VAL A 130 -10.20 -10.61 8.61
N THR A 131 -9.25 -10.97 9.46
CA THR A 131 -9.06 -10.39 10.80
C THR A 131 -7.62 -9.89 11.02
N LYS A 132 -6.69 -10.26 10.12
CA LYS A 132 -5.28 -9.88 10.19
C LYS A 132 -4.82 -9.25 8.87
N ILE A 133 -4.14 -8.13 8.96
CA ILE A 133 -3.63 -7.39 7.80
C ILE A 133 -2.12 -7.18 7.94
N TYR A 134 -1.35 -7.77 7.04
CA TYR A 134 0.01 -7.36 6.74
C TYR A 134 -0.05 -6.21 5.74
N CYS A 135 0.76 -5.18 5.89
CA CYS A 135 0.81 -4.10 4.91
C CYS A 135 2.20 -3.51 4.74
N SER A 136 2.46 -3.00 3.55
CA SER A 136 3.67 -2.24 3.22
C SER A 136 3.41 -1.34 2.01
N GLY A 137 4.27 -0.39 1.76
CA GLY A 137 4.16 0.43 0.55
C GLY A 137 4.69 1.86 0.70
N VAL A 138 4.24 2.72 -0.21
CA VAL A 138 4.72 4.10 -0.31
C VAL A 138 3.56 5.11 -0.31
N SER A 139 3.67 6.17 0.48
CA SER A 139 4.78 6.45 1.40
C SER A 139 4.41 6.12 2.85
N THR A 140 5.42 5.84 3.67
CA THR A 140 5.23 5.42 5.07
C THR A 140 4.43 6.44 5.87
N GLN A 141 4.78 7.73 5.77
CA GLN A 141 4.13 8.82 6.51
C GLN A 141 2.71 9.15 6.03
N ALA A 142 2.27 8.60 4.90
CA ALA A 142 0.94 8.83 4.36
C ALA A 142 0.10 7.54 4.37
N VAL A 143 0.12 6.77 3.27
CA VAL A 143 -0.80 5.62 3.11
C VAL A 143 -0.56 4.52 4.14
N VAL A 144 0.70 4.22 4.51
CA VAL A 144 0.97 3.17 5.49
C VAL A 144 0.42 3.59 6.87
N GLN A 145 0.71 4.81 7.32
CA GLN A 145 0.15 5.34 8.56
C GLN A 145 -1.39 5.36 8.56
N ALA A 146 -2.00 5.84 7.48
CA ALA A 146 -3.45 5.90 7.38
C ALA A 146 -4.08 4.49 7.39
N THR A 147 -3.49 3.54 6.67
CA THR A 147 -3.96 2.15 6.64
C THR A 147 -3.91 1.50 8.01
N VAL A 148 -2.80 1.67 8.74
CA VAL A 148 -2.62 1.06 10.06
C VAL A 148 -3.61 1.62 11.06
N ARG A 149 -3.75 2.95 11.15
CA ARG A 149 -4.67 3.59 12.12
C ARG A 149 -6.12 3.24 11.83
N ASP A 150 -6.53 3.33 10.56
CA ASP A 150 -7.88 2.97 10.16
C ASP A 150 -8.17 1.48 10.34
N GLY A 151 -7.19 0.61 10.07
CA GLY A 151 -7.32 -0.84 10.29
C GLY A 151 -7.42 -1.18 11.77
N HIS A 152 -6.57 -0.58 12.60
CA HIS A 152 -6.61 -0.72 14.06
C HIS A 152 -7.99 -0.33 14.61
N ASP A 153 -8.53 0.83 14.21
CA ASP A 153 -9.82 1.32 14.69
C ASP A 153 -11.02 0.50 14.17
N ARG A 154 -10.77 -0.45 13.27
CA ARG A 154 -11.73 -1.44 12.74
C ARG A 154 -11.49 -2.85 13.27
N ASP A 155 -10.71 -3.00 14.35
CA ASP A 155 -10.42 -4.26 15.04
C ASP A 155 -9.62 -5.28 14.20
N TYR A 156 -8.82 -4.84 13.20
CA TYR A 156 -7.88 -5.71 12.53
C TYR A 156 -6.56 -5.82 13.31
N GLU A 157 -6.01 -7.04 13.39
CA GLU A 157 -4.61 -7.22 13.79
C GLU A 157 -3.72 -6.66 12.67
N MET A 158 -3.02 -5.54 12.96
CA MET A 158 -2.18 -4.87 11.97
C MET A 158 -0.72 -5.24 12.11
N ILE A 159 -0.06 -5.57 11.00
CA ILE A 159 1.38 -5.87 10.92
C ILE A 159 1.97 -5.07 9.75
N VAL A 160 2.94 -4.22 10.04
CA VAL A 160 3.67 -3.45 9.01
C VAL A 160 4.99 -4.14 8.73
N LEU A 161 5.31 -4.33 7.44
CA LEU A 161 6.61 -4.78 6.98
C LEU A 161 7.47 -3.54 6.70
N GLU A 162 8.33 -3.18 7.65
CA GLU A 162 9.01 -1.89 7.65
C GLU A 162 10.01 -1.76 6.50
N ASP A 163 10.75 -2.84 6.21
CA ASP A 163 11.74 -2.90 5.14
C ASP A 163 11.13 -2.91 3.73
N LEU A 164 9.80 -3.11 3.64
CA LEU A 164 9.00 -3.03 2.42
C LEU A 164 8.20 -1.73 2.32
N SER A 165 8.55 -0.74 3.15
CA SER A 165 7.95 0.59 3.13
C SER A 165 9.04 1.64 3.08
N CYS A 166 8.75 2.78 2.48
CA CYS A 166 9.66 3.93 2.53
C CYS A 166 8.92 5.27 2.51
N ALA A 167 9.61 6.30 2.93
CA ALA A 167 9.21 7.70 2.86
C ALA A 167 10.17 8.46 1.93
N HIS A 168 10.11 9.80 1.90
CA HIS A 168 11.04 10.60 1.11
C HIS A 168 12.45 10.68 1.73
N SER A 169 12.58 10.29 3.01
CA SER A 169 13.87 10.18 3.71
C SER A 169 13.82 9.04 4.74
N ASP A 170 15.02 8.60 5.17
CA ASP A 170 15.13 7.62 6.26
C ASP A 170 14.54 8.18 7.55
N GLN A 171 14.77 9.44 7.86
CA GLN A 171 14.25 10.09 9.08
C GLN A 171 12.72 10.13 9.13
N GLU A 172 12.05 10.46 8.00
CA GLU A 172 10.60 10.42 7.93
C GLU A 172 10.05 8.99 8.09
N HIS A 173 10.75 8.03 7.50
CA HIS A 173 10.38 6.61 7.63
C HIS A 173 10.50 6.14 9.09
N GLU A 174 11.63 6.38 9.74
CA GLU A 174 11.89 6.01 11.14
C GLU A 174 10.90 6.66 12.10
N ASN A 175 10.64 7.97 11.95
CA ASN A 175 9.65 8.69 12.74
C ASN A 175 8.25 8.08 12.58
N SER A 176 7.90 7.70 11.36
CA SER A 176 6.62 7.06 11.05
C SER A 176 6.51 5.69 11.70
N MET A 177 7.56 4.85 11.61
CA MET A 177 7.58 3.53 12.24
C MET A 177 7.50 3.62 13.76
N GLY A 178 8.23 4.53 14.38
CA GLY A 178 8.14 4.80 15.81
C GLY A 178 6.74 5.20 16.26
N SER A 179 6.03 6.00 15.44
CA SER A 179 4.63 6.37 15.71
C SER A 179 3.68 5.19 15.58
N LEU A 180 3.90 4.30 14.59
CA LEU A 180 3.03 3.17 14.29
C LEU A 180 3.14 2.01 15.27
N ALA A 181 4.27 1.85 15.94
CA ALA A 181 4.52 0.75 16.88
C ALA A 181 3.51 0.67 18.05
N ARG A 182 2.69 1.71 18.25
CA ARG A 182 1.58 1.71 19.22
C ARG A 182 0.29 1.08 18.70
N PHE A 183 0.16 0.94 17.38
CA PHE A 183 -1.08 0.53 16.70
C PHE A 183 -0.93 -0.79 15.94
N CYS A 184 0.31 -1.26 15.75
CA CYS A 184 0.59 -2.47 14.98
C CYS A 184 1.88 -3.14 15.46
N LYS A 185 2.07 -4.39 15.02
CA LYS A 185 3.39 -5.01 15.05
C LYS A 185 4.21 -4.49 13.88
N VAL A 186 5.47 -4.16 14.13
CA VAL A 186 6.45 -3.78 13.10
C VAL A 186 7.40 -4.95 12.90
N GLU A 187 7.42 -5.52 11.72
CA GLU A 187 8.23 -6.69 11.38
C GLU A 187 9.05 -6.46 10.11
N LYS A 188 9.97 -7.37 9.80
CA LYS A 188 10.77 -7.37 8.57
C LYS A 188 10.40 -8.54 7.67
N SER A 189 10.52 -8.35 6.37
CA SER A 189 10.12 -9.33 5.36
C SER A 189 10.95 -10.61 5.35
N ASP A 190 12.18 -10.56 5.88
CA ASP A 190 13.07 -11.71 5.99
C ASP A 190 12.71 -12.62 7.19
N THR A 191 12.21 -12.04 8.27
CA THR A 191 11.87 -12.75 9.52
C THR A 191 10.40 -13.03 9.69
N VAL A 192 9.50 -12.27 9.02
CA VAL A 192 8.06 -12.47 9.14
C VAL A 192 7.64 -13.86 8.69
N THR A 193 6.79 -14.49 9.49
CA THR A 193 6.06 -15.69 9.10
C THR A 193 4.63 -15.32 8.76
N PHE A 194 4.29 -15.38 7.48
CA PHE A 194 2.91 -15.18 7.04
C PHE A 194 2.03 -16.32 7.52
N THR A 195 0.99 -16.00 8.27
CA THR A 195 0.04 -16.99 8.80
C THR A 195 -1.39 -16.46 8.73
N ASN A 196 -2.32 -17.34 8.47
CA ASN A 196 -3.72 -17.07 8.81
C ASN A 196 -3.89 -17.21 10.34
N PRO A 197 -4.83 -16.47 10.94
CA PRO A 197 -5.17 -16.59 12.36
C PRO A 197 -5.64 -17.96 12.76
#